data_9a4b92a9000e0c8a15c8677606c4c336
#
_entry.id   9a4b92a9000e0c8a15c8677606c4c336
#
_cell.length_a   1.000
_cell.length_b   1.000
_cell.length_c   1.000
_cell.angle_alpha   90.00
_cell.angle_beta   90.00
_cell.angle_gamma   90.00
#
_symmetry.space_group_name_H-M   'P 1'
#
loop_
_entity.id
_entity.type
_entity.pdbx_description
1 polymer ?
#
loop_
_entity_poly.entity_id
_entity_poly.type
_entity_poly.pdbx_seq_one_letter_code
_entity_poly.pdbx_strand_id
1 'polypeptide(L)'
;MADTARGIQRLYLTLTLLTTLAASFIWGVNTLFLLDAGLDNTQAFAANAFFTLGMVIFEVPTGVVADTRGRRFSFLLGTVSLLLSTVAYWWMWLSRAPFWGWAVVSVLIGLGFTFFSGATEAWVVDALAASGFSGNLETLFG
;
A
#
# COMPACT_ATOMS: atom_id res chain seq x y z
N MET A 1 22.29 -12.25 18.90
CA MET A 1 21.02 -11.52 19.18
C MET A 1 21.04 -10.09 18.64
N ALA A 2 21.94 -9.19 19.07
CA ALA A 2 21.99 -7.81 18.57
C ALA A 2 22.18 -7.68 17.03
N ASP A 3 22.96 -8.56 16.40
CA ASP A 3 23.18 -8.54 14.96
C ASP A 3 21.95 -9.00 14.17
N THR A 4 21.15 -9.92 14.72
CA THR A 4 19.89 -10.37 14.11
C THR A 4 18.85 -9.25 14.13
N ALA A 5 18.69 -8.55 15.27
CA ALA A 5 17.78 -7.42 15.39
C ALA A 5 18.16 -6.27 14.45
N ARG A 6 19.45 -5.93 14.34
CA ARG A 6 19.93 -4.93 13.37
C ARG A 6 19.68 -5.36 11.92
N GLY A 7 19.79 -6.66 11.62
CA GLY A 7 19.48 -7.21 10.30
C GLY A 7 18.00 -7.03 9.95
N ILE A 8 17.09 -7.32 10.89
CA ILE A 8 15.63 -7.12 10.73
C ILE A 8 15.30 -5.63 10.51
N GLN A 9 15.86 -4.74 11.33
CA GLN A 9 15.67 -3.29 11.19
C GLN A 9 16.15 -2.77 9.83
N ARG A 10 17.34 -3.17 9.38
CA ARG A 10 17.86 -2.79 8.06
C ARG A 10 16.97 -3.29 6.94
N LEU A 11 16.50 -4.52 7.02
CA LEU A 11 15.58 -5.08 6.01
C LEU A 11 14.27 -4.29 5.96
N TYR A 12 13.67 -3.99 7.12
CA TYR A 12 12.47 -3.19 7.20
C TYR A 12 12.67 -1.80 6.60
N LEU A 13 13.72 -1.08 7.01
CA LEU A 13 14.03 0.26 6.49
C LEU A 13 14.29 0.24 4.98
N THR A 14 14.97 -0.78 4.48
CA THR A 14 15.21 -0.94 3.04
C THR A 14 13.91 -1.19 2.28
N LEU A 15 13.05 -2.08 2.78
CA LEU A 15 11.74 -2.32 2.17
C LEU A 15 10.88 -1.05 2.19
N THR A 16 10.80 -0.36 3.32
CA THR A 16 10.05 0.90 3.45
C THR A 16 10.59 1.97 2.51
N LEU A 17 11.92 2.13 2.43
CA LEU A 17 12.54 3.08 1.51
C LEU A 17 12.20 2.76 0.05
N LEU A 18 12.35 1.51 -0.37
CA LEU A 18 12.10 1.10 -1.75
C LEU A 18 10.62 1.23 -2.13
N THR A 19 9.71 0.86 -1.23
CA THR A 19 8.27 0.95 -1.47
C THR A 19 7.78 2.40 -1.46
N THR A 20 8.28 3.23 -0.54
CA THR A 20 7.96 4.66 -0.50
C THR A 20 8.51 5.37 -1.74
N LEU A 21 9.74 5.05 -2.15
CA LEU A 21 10.32 5.59 -3.38
C LEU A 21 9.48 5.21 -4.61
N ALA A 22 9.09 3.94 -4.74
CA ALA A 22 8.24 3.49 -5.84
C ALA A 22 6.86 4.18 -5.83
N ALA A 23 6.23 4.30 -4.66
CA ALA A 23 4.96 5.01 -4.51
C ALA A 23 5.06 6.51 -4.83
N SER A 24 6.18 7.15 -4.48
CA SER A 24 6.40 8.58 -4.75
C SER A 24 6.41 8.91 -6.24
N PHE A 25 6.90 8.02 -7.10
CA PHE A 25 6.81 8.20 -8.56
C PHE A 25 5.36 8.19 -9.04
N ILE A 26 4.53 7.30 -8.49
CA ILE A 26 3.11 7.24 -8.84
C ILE A 26 2.38 8.48 -8.33
N TRP A 27 2.56 8.84 -7.07
CA TRP A 27 1.88 9.99 -6.46
C TRP A 27 2.20 11.31 -7.14
N GLY A 28 3.45 11.51 -7.56
CA GLY A 28 3.88 12.74 -8.23
C GLY A 28 3.21 12.96 -9.58
N VAL A 29 2.87 11.89 -10.30
CA VAL A 29 2.29 11.96 -11.66
C VAL A 29 0.83 11.53 -11.75
N ASN A 30 0.26 10.95 -10.67
CA ASN A 30 -1.07 10.36 -10.72
C ASN A 30 -2.17 11.33 -11.18
N THR A 31 -2.18 12.54 -10.64
CA THR A 31 -3.17 13.56 -11.03
C THR A 31 -3.02 13.93 -12.50
N LEU A 32 -1.78 14.12 -12.98
CA LEU A 32 -1.52 14.43 -14.39
C LEU A 32 -1.96 13.29 -15.31
N PHE A 33 -1.74 12.04 -14.90
CA PHE A 33 -2.19 10.86 -15.62
C PHE A 33 -3.71 10.79 -15.73
N LEU A 34 -4.44 11.09 -14.65
CA LEU A 34 -5.90 11.14 -14.64
C LEU A 34 -6.44 12.24 -15.57
N LEU A 35 -5.82 13.42 -15.57
CA LEU A 35 -6.18 14.51 -16.48
C LEU A 35 -5.91 14.13 -17.94
N ASP A 36 -4.78 13.49 -18.25
CA ASP A 36 -4.46 12.98 -19.59
C ASP A 36 -5.45 11.89 -20.06
N ALA A 37 -5.96 11.10 -19.10
CA ALA A 37 -7.02 10.14 -19.36
C ALA A 37 -8.37 10.77 -19.77
N GLY A 38 -8.51 12.09 -19.59
CA GLY A 38 -9.70 12.86 -19.94
C GLY A 38 -10.63 13.19 -18.79
N LEU A 39 -10.20 12.97 -17.54
CA LEU A 39 -10.92 13.42 -16.35
C LEU A 39 -10.70 14.93 -16.15
N ASP A 40 -11.70 15.61 -15.64
CA ASP A 40 -11.52 16.97 -15.15
C ASP A 40 -10.86 17.02 -13.76
N ASN A 41 -10.47 18.21 -13.31
CA ASN A 41 -9.82 18.38 -12.00
C ASN A 41 -10.66 17.82 -10.84
N THR A 42 -11.97 18.05 -10.86
CA THR A 42 -12.87 17.56 -9.80
C THR A 42 -12.91 16.05 -9.77
N GLN A 43 -12.99 15.41 -10.93
CA GLN A 43 -12.97 13.96 -11.07
C GLN A 43 -11.62 13.37 -10.65
N ALA A 44 -10.51 14.00 -10.99
CA ALA A 44 -9.17 13.55 -10.59
C ALA A 44 -9.01 13.60 -9.06
N PHE A 45 -9.44 14.70 -8.42
CA PHE A 45 -9.43 14.79 -6.96
C PHE A 45 -10.41 13.81 -6.31
N ALA A 46 -11.60 13.61 -6.89
CA ALA A 46 -12.56 12.63 -6.41
C ALA A 46 -11.99 11.20 -6.49
N ALA A 47 -11.30 10.82 -7.57
CA ALA A 47 -10.63 9.53 -7.69
C ALA A 47 -9.59 9.33 -6.57
N ASN A 48 -8.80 10.36 -6.23
CA ASN A 48 -7.87 10.31 -5.11
C ASN A 48 -8.60 10.19 -3.75
N ALA A 49 -9.77 10.82 -3.59
CA ALA A 49 -10.62 10.65 -2.40
C ALA A 49 -11.16 9.21 -2.29
N PHE A 50 -11.54 8.58 -3.40
CA PHE A 50 -11.95 7.16 -3.42
C PHE A 50 -10.79 6.21 -3.04
N PHE A 51 -9.55 6.53 -3.41
CA PHE A 51 -8.38 5.79 -2.91
C PHE A 51 -8.28 5.86 -1.39
N THR A 52 -8.37 7.05 -0.80
CA THR A 52 -8.35 7.24 0.66
C THR A 52 -9.53 6.53 1.33
N LEU A 53 -10.72 6.61 0.74
CA LEU A 53 -11.90 5.90 1.22
C LEU A 53 -11.68 4.38 1.24
N GLY A 54 -11.05 3.84 0.18
CA GLY A 54 -10.66 2.44 0.12
C GLY A 54 -9.72 2.05 1.26
N MET A 55 -8.69 2.86 1.54
CA MET A 55 -7.79 2.63 2.67
C MET A 55 -8.56 2.56 3.99
N VAL A 56 -9.41 3.56 4.29
CA VAL A 56 -10.17 3.63 5.55
C VAL A 56 -11.11 2.42 5.72
N ILE A 57 -11.83 2.05 4.66
CA ILE A 57 -12.80 0.94 4.72
C ILE A 57 -12.09 -0.41 4.93
N PHE A 58 -10.95 -0.62 4.27
CA PHE A 58 -10.29 -1.91 4.25
C PHE A 58 -9.19 -2.07 5.31
N GLU A 59 -8.82 -1.04 6.05
CA GLU A 59 -7.76 -1.10 7.07
C GLU A 59 -8.02 -2.20 8.10
N VAL A 60 -9.21 -2.24 8.70
CA VAL A 60 -9.56 -3.26 9.69
C VAL A 60 -9.70 -4.66 9.06
N PRO A 61 -10.44 -4.86 7.96
CA PRO A 61 -10.54 -6.17 7.32
C PRO A 61 -9.20 -6.77 6.90
N THR A 62 -8.29 -5.97 6.35
CA THR A 62 -6.98 -6.44 5.91
C THR A 62 -6.06 -6.77 7.08
N GLY A 63 -6.16 -6.02 8.19
CA GLY A 63 -5.51 -6.36 9.46
C GLY A 63 -5.93 -7.73 9.98
N VAL A 64 -7.23 -8.02 10.01
CA VAL A 64 -7.76 -9.34 10.40
C VAL A 64 -7.22 -10.46 9.50
N VAL A 65 -7.12 -10.23 8.19
CA VAL A 65 -6.52 -11.21 7.26
C VAL A 65 -5.04 -11.43 7.57
N ALA A 66 -4.28 -10.38 7.84
CA ALA A 66 -2.86 -10.48 8.21
C ALA A 66 -2.66 -11.28 9.50
N ASP A 67 -3.53 -11.10 10.50
CA ASP A 67 -3.47 -11.81 11.77
C ASP A 67 -3.89 -13.29 11.65
N THR A 68 -4.90 -13.60 10.81
CA THR A 68 -5.47 -14.95 10.69
C THR A 68 -4.78 -15.81 9.64
N ARG A 69 -4.39 -15.25 8.50
CA ARG A 69 -3.77 -15.96 7.37
C ARG A 69 -2.25 -15.80 7.32
N GLY A 70 -1.71 -14.91 8.16
CA GLY A 70 -0.29 -14.64 8.27
C GLY A 70 0.19 -13.47 7.39
N ARG A 71 1.27 -12.82 7.84
CA ARG A 71 1.84 -11.58 7.26
C ARG A 71 2.26 -11.77 5.80
N ARG A 72 2.89 -12.92 5.48
CA ARG A 72 3.32 -13.23 4.11
C ARG A 72 2.15 -13.32 3.14
N PHE A 73 1.05 -13.94 3.55
CA PHE A 73 -0.13 -14.06 2.70
C PHE A 73 -0.76 -12.69 2.44
N SER A 74 -0.91 -11.86 3.48
CA SER A 74 -1.42 -10.51 3.35
C SER A 74 -0.56 -9.66 2.42
N PHE A 75 0.77 -9.69 2.58
CA PHE A 75 1.71 -8.99 1.71
C PHE A 75 1.56 -9.40 0.23
N LEU A 76 1.45 -10.69 -0.05
CA LEU A 76 1.27 -11.19 -1.41
C LEU A 76 -0.08 -10.76 -2.00
N LEU A 77 -1.15 -10.77 -1.20
CA LEU A 77 -2.46 -10.24 -1.63
C LEU A 77 -2.37 -8.76 -1.97
N GLY A 78 -1.69 -7.96 -1.13
CA GLY A 78 -1.45 -6.55 -1.40
C GLY A 78 -0.71 -6.33 -2.72
N THR A 79 0.38 -7.06 -2.92
CA THR A 79 1.18 -6.98 -4.15
C THR A 79 0.36 -7.33 -5.40
N VAL A 80 -0.41 -8.41 -5.34
CA VAL A 80 -1.30 -8.82 -6.45
C VAL A 80 -2.41 -7.79 -6.68
N SER A 81 -3.04 -7.28 -5.62
CA SER A 81 -4.05 -6.22 -5.73
C SER A 81 -3.50 -4.97 -6.39
N LEU A 82 -2.32 -4.51 -5.98
CA LEU A 82 -1.67 -3.33 -6.56
C LEU A 82 -1.31 -3.55 -8.04
N LEU A 83 -0.78 -4.74 -8.38
CA LEU A 83 -0.47 -5.09 -9.76
C LEU A 83 -1.74 -5.06 -10.64
N LEU A 84 -2.80 -5.74 -10.21
CA LEU A 84 -4.06 -5.78 -10.95
C LEU A 84 -4.70 -4.40 -11.08
N SER A 85 -4.65 -3.60 -10.02
CA SER A 85 -5.15 -2.22 -10.04
C SER A 85 -4.35 -1.33 -10.99
N THR A 86 -3.03 -1.49 -11.04
CA THR A 86 -2.17 -0.76 -11.99
C THR A 86 -2.49 -1.14 -13.44
N VAL A 87 -2.68 -2.43 -13.72
CA VAL A 87 -3.11 -2.90 -15.04
C VAL A 87 -4.50 -2.36 -15.38
N ALA A 88 -5.42 -2.34 -14.41
CA ALA A 88 -6.75 -1.77 -14.59
C ALA A 88 -6.70 -0.26 -14.87
N TYR A 89 -5.85 0.51 -14.18
CA TYR A 89 -5.63 1.94 -14.48
C TYR A 89 -5.17 2.15 -15.93
N TRP A 90 -4.19 1.36 -16.37
CA TRP A 90 -3.73 1.42 -17.76
C TRP A 90 -4.85 1.07 -18.74
N TRP A 91 -5.65 0.05 -18.45
CA TRP A 91 -6.82 -0.32 -19.26
C TRP A 91 -7.86 0.79 -19.29
N MET A 92 -8.16 1.45 -18.17
CA MET A 92 -9.08 2.59 -18.10
C MET A 92 -8.60 3.75 -18.99
N TRP A 93 -7.30 4.01 -18.99
CA TRP A 93 -6.68 5.03 -19.85
C TRP A 93 -6.87 4.70 -21.33
N LEU A 94 -6.57 3.47 -21.75
CA LEU A 94 -6.72 3.02 -23.13
C LEU A 94 -8.17 3.07 -23.63
N SER A 95 -9.11 2.66 -22.78
CA SER A 95 -10.53 2.58 -23.13
C SER A 95 -11.29 3.91 -22.97
N ARG A 96 -10.61 4.98 -22.50
CA ARG A 96 -11.25 6.26 -22.14
C ARG A 96 -12.44 6.02 -21.21
N ALA A 97 -12.25 5.24 -20.18
CA ALA A 97 -13.31 4.81 -19.28
C ALA A 97 -13.97 6.00 -18.57
N PRO A 98 -15.27 5.90 -18.24
CA PRO A 98 -15.97 6.92 -17.48
C PRO A 98 -15.44 7.00 -16.04
N PHE A 99 -15.64 8.14 -15.38
CA PHE A 99 -15.18 8.43 -14.02
C PHE A 99 -15.38 7.27 -13.02
N TRP A 100 -16.53 6.61 -13.04
CA TRP A 100 -16.83 5.53 -12.08
C TRP A 100 -15.88 4.33 -12.18
N GLY A 101 -15.34 4.05 -13.35
CA GLY A 101 -14.30 3.03 -13.50
C GLY A 101 -13.05 3.40 -12.71
N TRP A 102 -12.62 4.65 -12.82
CA TRP A 102 -11.47 5.19 -12.07
C TRP A 102 -11.71 5.19 -10.57
N ALA A 103 -12.92 5.58 -10.12
CA ALA A 103 -13.29 5.56 -8.72
C ALA A 103 -13.18 4.14 -8.11
N VAL A 104 -13.74 3.13 -8.81
CA VAL A 104 -13.67 1.73 -8.36
C VAL A 104 -12.22 1.23 -8.28
N VAL A 105 -11.42 1.49 -9.32
CA VAL A 105 -10.02 1.04 -9.32
C VAL A 105 -9.19 1.79 -8.27
N SER A 106 -9.48 3.07 -8.00
CA SER A 106 -8.84 3.80 -6.89
C SER A 106 -9.13 3.16 -5.53
N VAL A 107 -10.36 2.71 -5.27
CA VAL A 107 -10.71 1.95 -4.06
C VAL A 107 -9.91 0.65 -3.97
N LEU A 108 -9.73 -0.08 -5.09
CA LEU A 108 -8.93 -1.31 -5.14
C LEU A 108 -7.44 -1.05 -4.91
N ILE A 109 -6.91 0.08 -5.35
CA ILE A 109 -5.54 0.50 -5.02
C ILE A 109 -5.43 0.72 -3.51
N GLY A 110 -6.41 1.41 -2.90
CA GLY A 110 -6.49 1.60 -1.44
C GLY A 110 -6.47 0.27 -0.68
N LEU A 111 -7.28 -0.70 -1.11
CA LEU A 111 -7.26 -2.06 -0.57
C LEU A 111 -5.87 -2.72 -0.67
N GLY A 112 -5.20 -2.60 -1.81
CA GLY A 112 -3.85 -3.13 -2.00
C GLY A 112 -2.84 -2.53 -1.03
N PHE A 113 -2.90 -1.22 -0.82
CA PHE A 113 -2.04 -0.51 0.14
C PHE A 113 -2.27 -0.94 1.58
N THR A 114 -3.51 -1.15 2.02
CA THR A 114 -3.80 -1.59 3.40
C THR A 114 -3.30 -3.01 3.67
N PHE A 115 -3.42 -3.92 2.71
CA PHE A 115 -2.82 -5.25 2.82
C PHE A 115 -1.29 -5.19 2.96
N PHE A 116 -0.67 -4.28 2.22
CA PHE A 116 0.78 -4.16 2.16
C PHE A 116 1.35 -3.52 3.43
N SER A 117 0.84 -2.36 3.86
CA SER A 117 1.32 -1.62 5.02
C SER A 117 1.13 -2.41 6.31
N GLY A 118 -0.07 -2.90 6.58
CA GLY A 118 -0.39 -3.67 7.78
C GLY A 118 0.44 -4.95 7.91
N ALA A 119 0.70 -5.65 6.80
CA ALA A 119 1.55 -6.85 6.82
C ALA A 119 3.01 -6.51 7.13
N THR A 120 3.55 -5.43 6.60
CA THR A 120 4.96 -5.04 6.76
C THR A 120 5.25 -4.55 8.18
N GLU A 121 4.40 -3.68 8.71
CA GLU A 121 4.54 -3.15 10.07
C GLU A 121 4.41 -4.25 11.13
N ALA A 122 3.39 -5.08 11.01
CA ALA A 122 3.20 -6.18 11.93
C ALA A 122 4.33 -7.22 11.85
N TRP A 123 4.85 -7.50 10.64
CA TRP A 123 5.99 -8.42 10.47
C TRP A 123 7.24 -7.93 11.21
N VAL A 124 7.59 -6.65 11.14
CA VAL A 124 8.79 -6.14 11.82
C VAL A 124 8.65 -6.22 13.35
N VAL A 125 7.46 -5.95 13.89
CA VAL A 125 7.19 -6.09 15.32
C VAL A 125 7.35 -7.54 15.75
N ASP A 126 6.71 -8.48 15.05
CA ASP A 126 6.77 -9.91 15.33
C ASP A 126 8.22 -10.45 15.25
N ALA A 127 8.97 -10.04 14.23
CA ALA A 127 10.35 -10.46 13.99
C ALA A 127 11.31 -9.92 15.07
N LEU A 128 11.14 -8.68 15.49
CA LEU A 128 11.93 -8.08 16.58
C LEU A 128 11.61 -8.74 17.93
N ALA A 129 10.34 -8.98 18.23
CA ALA A 129 9.93 -9.70 19.44
C ALA A 129 10.56 -11.11 19.48
N ALA A 130 10.50 -11.85 18.37
CA ALA A 130 11.10 -13.18 18.26
C ALA A 130 12.65 -13.17 18.39
N SER A 131 13.31 -12.06 18.06
CA SER A 131 14.76 -11.88 18.23
C SER A 131 15.20 -11.54 19.67
N GLY A 132 14.24 -11.38 20.60
CA GLY A 132 14.50 -10.96 21.97
C GLY A 132 14.89 -9.47 22.08
N PHE A 133 14.48 -8.65 21.12
CA PHE A 133 14.72 -7.21 21.15
C PHE A 133 13.89 -6.55 22.26
N SER A 134 14.57 -5.89 23.21
CA SER A 134 13.96 -5.17 24.35
C SER A 134 14.03 -3.64 24.21
N GLY A 135 14.38 -3.15 23.02
CA GLY A 135 14.46 -1.70 22.74
C GLY A 135 13.08 -1.07 22.53
N ASN A 136 13.06 0.28 22.55
CA ASN A 136 11.82 1.01 22.29
C ASN A 136 11.46 0.94 20.78
N LEU A 137 10.31 0.36 20.47
CA LEU A 137 9.78 0.26 19.10
C LEU A 137 9.38 1.63 18.55
N GLU A 138 9.02 2.60 19.41
CA GLU A 138 8.66 3.95 18.96
C GLU A 138 9.78 4.64 18.18
N THR A 139 11.05 4.35 18.49
CA THR A 139 12.19 4.91 17.75
C THR A 139 12.35 4.35 16.34
N LEU A 140 11.58 3.34 15.98
CA LEU A 140 11.59 2.71 14.67
C LEU A 140 10.53 3.30 13.73
N PHE A 141 9.44 3.82 14.33
CA PHE A 141 8.27 4.33 13.61
C PHE A 141 8.13 5.86 13.69
N GLY A 142 8.90 6.53 14.54
CA GLY A 142 8.98 7.98 14.68
C GLY A 142 10.13 8.54 13.91
#